data_0484e846057e7b4ce22f02963c7ec4c8
#
_entry.id   0484e846057e7b4ce22f02963c7ec4c8
#
_cell.length_a   1.000
_cell.length_b   1.000
_cell.length_c   1.000
_cell.angle_alpha   90.00
_cell.angle_beta   90.00
_cell.angle_gamma   90.00
#
_symmetry.space_group_name_H-M   'P 1'
#
loop_
_entity.id
_entity.type
_entity.pdbx_description
1 polymer ?
#
loop_
_entity_poly.entity_id
_entity_poly.type
_entity_poly.pdbx_seq_one_letter_code
_entity_poly.pdbx_strand_id
1 'polypeptide(L)'
;RMDSGASEWILGPASLKAVGRALPAKSFAGGDVSRSAPLFSIDERVDRFRRYYARENERPLLGFYVGSEYPLFRYPAARSLPGDRPLRPDDFEVAPYLDDCERLFGEHEACGGDFIWSASAYWGIPWLEAALGCPIIADHNTGSIRSEPPAEFAGPERIPEFDPKALWMRKAVEYIDRIADRSAGRWPIGTTRMRGIADLLSALYGGDAFIYAMMDRPEEVRQVARRLTDFWIAFGRMQLERIPLFYGGVGSFYYHMWAPAGTIWHQEDAAALLSPDLYDEFIREHDQRIAESFDGCIMHQHPTAFVPTKFYLEMPFIALELHIDEGGPDAETLEPVHRKILARKPLLIWGHLSEQDLDRIFGRLPAAGLAVMTCVDGPEQAGRLWRRCIG
;
A
#
# COMPACT_ATOMS: atom_id res chain seq x y z
N ARG A 1 9.38 -42.22 -3.20
CA ARG A 1 9.15 -41.32 -4.35
C ARG A 1 8.51 -40.05 -3.77
N MET A 2 9.33 -39.06 -3.46
CA MET A 2 8.91 -37.71 -3.06
C MET A 2 8.78 -36.90 -4.33
N ASP A 3 7.62 -36.28 -4.49
CA ASP A 3 7.22 -35.54 -5.68
C ASP A 3 7.88 -34.15 -5.66
N SER A 4 8.62 -33.85 -6.75
CA SER A 4 9.47 -32.67 -6.92
C SER A 4 8.65 -31.46 -7.40
N GLY A 5 7.83 -30.89 -6.52
CA GLY A 5 7.01 -29.70 -6.83
C GLY A 5 7.63 -28.34 -6.44
N ALA A 6 8.95 -28.27 -6.18
CA ALA A 6 9.59 -27.08 -5.60
C ALA A 6 10.29 -26.14 -6.60
N SER A 7 10.19 -26.37 -7.93
CA SER A 7 11.04 -25.65 -8.91
C SER A 7 10.32 -24.62 -9.80
N GLU A 8 9.04 -24.28 -9.57
CA GLU A 8 8.30 -23.43 -10.52
C GLU A 8 8.19 -21.94 -10.16
N TRP A 9 8.81 -21.47 -9.08
CA TRP A 9 8.53 -20.10 -8.58
C TRP A 9 9.76 -19.26 -8.20
N ILE A 10 10.96 -19.61 -8.65
CA ILE A 10 12.15 -18.80 -8.41
C ILE A 10 12.39 -17.91 -9.62
N LEU A 11 11.88 -16.68 -9.58
CA LEU A 11 12.34 -15.61 -10.46
C LEU A 11 13.71 -15.13 -9.93
N GLY A 12 14.74 -15.21 -10.77
CA GLY A 12 16.11 -14.83 -10.39
C GLY A 12 16.23 -13.35 -9.98
N PRO A 13 17.32 -12.96 -9.30
CA PRO A 13 17.47 -11.61 -8.77
C PRO A 13 17.57 -10.59 -9.90
N ALA A 14 16.49 -9.83 -10.11
CA ALA A 14 16.54 -8.61 -10.91
C ALA A 14 17.25 -7.53 -10.07
N SER A 15 18.33 -6.97 -10.60
CA SER A 15 19.10 -5.93 -9.93
C SER A 15 18.23 -4.69 -9.73
N LEU A 16 17.97 -4.33 -8.47
CA LEU A 16 17.36 -3.08 -8.06
C LEU A 16 18.24 -1.89 -8.51
N LYS A 17 18.02 -1.39 -9.70
CA LYS A 17 18.47 -0.07 -10.13
C LYS A 17 17.23 0.81 -10.23
N ALA A 18 16.93 1.51 -9.14
CA ALA A 18 15.97 2.60 -9.14
C ALA A 18 16.47 3.71 -10.09
N VAL A 19 15.86 3.82 -11.25
CA VAL A 19 16.03 4.96 -12.15
C VAL A 19 14.78 5.82 -12.03
N GLY A 20 14.69 6.59 -10.94
CA GLY A 20 13.68 7.61 -10.79
C GLY A 20 13.91 8.78 -11.75
N ARG A 21 13.18 8.87 -12.85
CA ARG A 21 13.00 10.13 -13.58
C ARG A 21 11.77 10.85 -13.04
N ALA A 22 12.00 11.91 -12.28
CA ALA A 22 10.94 12.83 -11.90
C ALA A 22 10.34 13.48 -13.16
N LEU A 23 9.08 13.18 -13.45
CA LEU A 23 8.31 13.94 -14.43
C LEU A 23 7.87 15.26 -13.78
N PRO A 24 8.00 16.41 -14.46
CA PRO A 24 7.58 17.69 -13.91
C PRO A 24 6.06 17.74 -13.75
N ALA A 25 5.59 18.15 -12.58
CA ALA A 25 4.19 18.37 -12.31
C ALA A 25 3.61 19.43 -13.27
N LYS A 26 2.72 19.02 -14.16
CA LYS A 26 1.94 19.93 -15.00
C LYS A 26 0.67 20.31 -14.24
N SER A 27 0.42 21.60 -14.07
CA SER A 27 -0.86 22.08 -13.54
C SER A 27 -1.93 21.92 -14.62
N PHE A 28 -2.96 21.14 -14.34
CA PHE A 28 -4.11 20.97 -15.24
C PHE A 28 -5.20 21.98 -14.90
N ALA A 29 -5.27 23.07 -15.68
CA ALA A 29 -6.41 23.97 -15.69
C ALA A 29 -7.35 23.56 -16.83
N GLY A 30 -8.57 23.11 -16.49
CA GLY A 30 -9.73 23.05 -17.39
C GLY A 30 -9.55 22.23 -18.68
N GLY A 31 -9.48 20.89 -18.56
CA GLY A 31 -9.56 19.99 -19.72
C GLY A 31 -11.02 19.77 -20.18
N ASP A 32 -11.20 19.49 -21.47
CA ASP A 32 -12.47 19.09 -22.07
C ASP A 32 -12.95 17.75 -21.46
N VAL A 33 -13.98 17.81 -20.62
CA VAL A 33 -14.58 16.65 -19.89
C VAL A 33 -15.03 15.53 -20.84
N SER A 34 -15.26 15.81 -22.12
CA SER A 34 -15.62 14.80 -23.13
C SER A 34 -14.51 13.78 -23.43
N ARG A 35 -13.28 14.06 -22.97
CA ARG A 35 -12.10 13.21 -23.24
C ARG A 35 -11.65 12.35 -22.05
N SER A 36 -12.19 12.58 -20.84
CA SER A 36 -11.91 11.78 -19.64
C SER A 36 -12.65 10.43 -19.66
N ALA A 37 -12.32 9.55 -18.71
CA ALA A 37 -13.17 8.40 -18.39
C ALA A 37 -14.49 8.89 -17.74
N PRO A 38 -15.57 8.08 -17.80
CA PRO A 38 -16.82 8.44 -17.12
C PRO A 38 -16.60 8.64 -15.62
N LEU A 39 -17.18 9.69 -15.07
CA LEU A 39 -17.24 9.92 -13.62
C LEU A 39 -18.59 9.39 -13.12
N PHE A 40 -18.54 8.29 -12.38
CA PHE A 40 -19.73 7.70 -11.78
C PHE A 40 -20.03 8.37 -10.44
N SER A 41 -21.31 8.30 -10.02
CA SER A 41 -21.69 8.75 -8.67
C SER A 41 -20.96 7.94 -7.59
N ILE A 42 -20.87 8.49 -6.39
CA ILE A 42 -20.23 7.78 -5.26
C ILE A 42 -20.97 6.48 -4.95
N ASP A 43 -22.32 6.50 -4.97
CA ASP A 43 -23.13 5.29 -4.74
C ASP A 43 -22.82 4.19 -5.74
N GLU A 44 -22.71 4.50 -7.04
CA GLU A 44 -22.34 3.53 -8.06
C GLU A 44 -20.93 2.98 -7.85
N ARG A 45 -19.97 3.85 -7.52
CA ARG A 45 -18.58 3.42 -7.27
C ARG A 45 -18.49 2.52 -6.03
N VAL A 46 -19.19 2.86 -4.94
CA VAL A 46 -19.25 2.03 -3.72
C VAL A 46 -19.92 0.68 -4.00
N ASP A 47 -21.04 0.66 -4.76
CA ASP A 47 -21.70 -0.60 -5.12
C ASP A 47 -20.77 -1.50 -5.95
N ARG A 48 -19.99 -0.94 -6.87
CA ARG A 48 -18.99 -1.70 -7.64
C ARG A 48 -17.90 -2.28 -6.75
N PHE A 49 -17.42 -1.56 -5.73
CA PHE A 49 -16.50 -2.13 -4.77
C PHE A 49 -17.13 -3.23 -3.93
N ARG A 50 -18.39 -3.11 -3.51
CA ARG A 50 -19.11 -4.19 -2.83
C ARG A 50 -19.16 -5.45 -3.67
N ARG A 51 -19.51 -5.33 -4.96
CA ARG A 51 -19.50 -6.46 -5.90
C ARG A 51 -18.09 -7.01 -6.13
N TYR A 52 -17.07 -6.15 -6.16
CA TYR A 52 -15.66 -6.58 -6.25
C TYR A 52 -15.28 -7.47 -5.08
N TYR A 53 -15.55 -7.06 -3.84
CA TYR A 53 -15.25 -7.89 -2.67
C TYR A 53 -16.09 -9.17 -2.61
N ALA A 54 -17.33 -9.13 -3.08
CA ALA A 54 -18.19 -10.32 -3.25
C ALA A 54 -17.80 -11.21 -4.44
N ARG A 55 -16.89 -10.73 -5.31
CA ARG A 55 -16.51 -11.36 -6.59
C ARG A 55 -17.71 -11.55 -7.55
N GLU A 56 -18.58 -10.54 -7.58
CA GLU A 56 -19.82 -10.50 -8.37
C GLU A 56 -19.78 -9.39 -9.43
N ASN A 57 -18.64 -8.71 -9.60
CA ASN A 57 -18.50 -7.71 -10.65
C ASN A 57 -18.42 -8.37 -12.04
N GLU A 58 -19.24 -7.87 -12.97
CA GLU A 58 -19.37 -8.39 -14.33
C GLU A 58 -18.23 -7.96 -15.25
N ARG A 59 -17.53 -6.87 -14.90
CA ARG A 59 -16.31 -6.40 -15.55
C ARG A 59 -15.28 -6.01 -14.50
N PRO A 60 -13.98 -6.02 -14.84
CA PRO A 60 -12.96 -5.47 -13.94
C PRO A 60 -13.25 -4.01 -13.60
N LEU A 61 -12.92 -3.59 -12.38
CA LEU A 61 -12.87 -2.18 -12.02
C LEU A 61 -11.61 -1.57 -12.61
N LEU A 62 -11.72 -0.33 -13.12
CA LEU A 62 -10.57 0.42 -13.63
C LEU A 62 -10.47 1.78 -12.97
N GLY A 63 -9.30 2.06 -12.41
CA GLY A 63 -8.95 3.33 -11.79
C GLY A 63 -7.65 3.92 -12.32
N PHE A 64 -7.44 5.20 -12.04
CA PHE A 64 -6.30 5.94 -12.52
C PHE A 64 -5.58 6.64 -11.37
N TYR A 65 -4.26 6.53 -11.36
CA TYR A 65 -3.39 7.19 -10.41
C TYR A 65 -2.67 8.33 -11.12
N VAL A 66 -2.85 9.54 -10.60
CA VAL A 66 -2.25 10.75 -11.21
C VAL A 66 -1.05 11.18 -10.41
N GLY A 67 0.03 11.52 -11.09
CA GLY A 67 1.24 12.03 -10.49
C GLY A 67 2.21 10.95 -10.00
N SER A 68 3.18 11.35 -9.19
CA SER A 68 4.24 10.48 -8.72
C SER A 68 3.77 9.53 -7.63
N GLU A 69 4.28 8.31 -7.63
CA GLU A 69 4.18 7.35 -6.55
C GLU A 69 5.13 7.65 -5.37
N TYR A 70 6.07 8.57 -5.54
CA TYR A 70 7.02 8.97 -4.51
C TYR A 70 6.47 10.12 -3.68
N PRO A 71 6.47 10.01 -2.33
CA PRO A 71 5.77 10.96 -1.46
C PRO A 71 6.29 12.39 -1.53
N LEU A 72 7.61 12.60 -1.63
CA LEU A 72 8.18 13.96 -1.70
C LEU A 72 7.89 14.65 -3.04
N PHE A 73 7.66 13.88 -4.11
CA PHE A 73 7.31 14.45 -5.42
C PHE A 73 5.80 14.65 -5.57
N ARG A 74 5.00 13.78 -4.95
CA ARG A 74 3.53 13.86 -4.99
C ARG A 74 2.96 15.01 -4.17
N TYR A 75 3.57 15.28 -3.01
CA TYR A 75 3.10 16.29 -2.06
C TYR A 75 4.07 17.47 -2.02
N PRO A 76 3.77 18.61 -2.71
CA PRO A 76 4.57 19.83 -2.62
C PRO A 76 4.88 20.28 -1.19
N ALA A 77 3.94 20.09 -0.26
CA ALA A 77 4.14 20.37 1.17
C ALA A 77 5.35 19.63 1.78
N ALA A 78 5.69 18.46 1.25
CA ALA A 78 6.81 17.66 1.76
C ALA A 78 8.17 18.07 1.18
N ARG A 79 8.23 18.95 0.18
CA ARG A 79 9.49 19.38 -0.44
C ARG A 79 10.37 20.21 0.49
N SER A 80 9.79 20.84 1.50
CA SER A 80 10.49 21.63 2.52
C SER A 80 11.06 20.81 3.67
N LEU A 81 10.82 19.50 3.70
CA LEU A 81 11.36 18.64 4.75
C LEU A 81 12.89 18.64 4.74
N PRO A 82 13.56 18.70 5.92
CA PRO A 82 15.00 18.61 6.00
C PRO A 82 15.53 17.29 5.41
N GLY A 83 16.55 17.38 4.54
CA GLY A 83 17.24 16.21 3.97
C GLY A 83 18.61 15.92 4.62
N ASP A 84 19.05 16.76 5.54
CA ASP A 84 20.39 16.74 6.17
C ASP A 84 20.40 16.21 7.61
N ARG A 85 19.23 15.88 8.15
CA ARG A 85 19.06 15.31 9.49
C ARG A 85 17.83 14.43 9.60
N PRO A 86 17.73 13.59 10.63
CA PRO A 86 16.49 12.87 10.92
C PRO A 86 15.31 13.81 11.15
N LEU A 87 14.16 13.44 10.59
CA LEU A 87 12.90 14.15 10.70
C LEU A 87 12.29 13.98 12.10
N ARG A 88 11.56 15.00 12.52
CA ARG A 88 10.80 15.02 13.78
C ARG A 88 9.32 15.25 13.47
N PRO A 89 8.38 14.89 14.38
CA PRO A 89 6.96 15.18 14.17
C PRO A 89 6.65 16.64 13.84
N ASP A 90 7.40 17.59 14.41
CA ASP A 90 7.22 19.04 14.20
C ASP A 90 7.70 19.53 12.81
N ASP A 91 8.46 18.75 12.08
CA ASP A 91 8.83 19.07 10.69
C ASP A 91 7.65 18.90 9.73
N PHE A 92 6.58 18.25 10.16
CA PHE A 92 5.42 17.95 9.35
C PHE A 92 4.26 18.88 9.69
N GLU A 93 4.01 19.84 8.79
CA GLU A 93 2.85 20.73 8.86
C GLU A 93 1.64 20.07 8.19
N VAL A 94 0.52 19.98 8.94
CA VAL A 94 -0.68 19.30 8.43
C VAL A 94 -1.44 20.16 7.43
N ALA A 95 -1.52 21.48 7.62
CA ALA A 95 -2.33 22.34 6.78
C ALA A 95 -1.92 22.33 5.29
N PRO A 96 -0.63 22.49 4.92
CA PRO A 96 -0.20 22.37 3.52
C PRO A 96 -0.46 20.98 2.93
N TYR A 97 -0.36 19.92 3.73
CA TYR A 97 -0.71 18.56 3.29
C TYR A 97 -2.20 18.43 2.95
N LEU A 98 -3.09 19.09 3.70
CA LEU A 98 -4.52 19.10 3.40
C LEU A 98 -4.82 19.81 2.07
N ASP A 99 -4.07 20.87 1.74
CA ASP A 99 -4.21 21.56 0.46
C ASP A 99 -3.75 20.68 -0.71
N ASP A 100 -2.69 19.90 -0.50
CA ASP A 100 -2.28 18.86 -1.46
C ASP A 100 -3.34 17.75 -1.62
N CYS A 101 -4.01 17.35 -0.54
CA CYS A 101 -5.11 16.39 -0.61
C CYS A 101 -6.28 16.91 -1.47
N GLU A 102 -6.68 18.18 -1.32
CA GLU A 102 -7.72 18.81 -2.15
C GLU A 102 -7.33 18.83 -3.64
N ARG A 103 -6.10 19.19 -3.93
CA ARG A 103 -5.58 19.19 -5.30
C ARG A 103 -5.62 17.78 -5.91
N LEU A 104 -5.09 16.78 -5.19
CA LEU A 104 -5.05 15.39 -5.64
C LEU A 104 -6.45 14.79 -5.81
N PHE A 105 -7.39 15.14 -4.93
CA PHE A 105 -8.79 14.78 -5.09
C PHE A 105 -9.36 15.32 -6.40
N GLY A 106 -9.15 16.62 -6.69
CA GLY A 106 -9.60 17.22 -7.95
C GLY A 106 -8.98 16.58 -9.18
N GLU A 107 -7.68 16.27 -9.14
CA GLU A 107 -6.97 15.61 -10.24
C GLU A 107 -7.49 14.18 -10.49
N HIS A 108 -7.77 13.43 -9.42
CA HIS A 108 -8.33 12.09 -9.51
C HIS A 108 -9.75 12.10 -10.08
N GLU A 109 -10.64 12.96 -9.56
CA GLU A 109 -12.02 13.07 -10.05
C GLU A 109 -12.06 13.53 -11.52
N ALA A 110 -11.11 14.36 -11.95
CA ALA A 110 -11.00 14.76 -13.36
C ALA A 110 -10.65 13.59 -14.30
N CYS A 111 -9.97 12.56 -13.82
CA CYS A 111 -9.69 11.36 -14.60
C CYS A 111 -10.90 10.44 -14.72
N GLY A 112 -11.81 10.45 -13.75
CA GLY A 112 -12.96 9.53 -13.71
C GLY A 112 -12.57 8.08 -13.39
N GLY A 113 -13.44 7.14 -13.77
CA GLY A 113 -13.24 5.72 -13.52
C GLY A 113 -14.00 5.22 -12.29
N ASP A 114 -13.70 4.01 -11.85
CA ASP A 114 -14.44 3.30 -10.81
C ASP A 114 -13.93 3.58 -9.38
N PHE A 115 -12.69 4.05 -9.24
CA PHE A 115 -12.03 4.21 -7.95
C PHE A 115 -12.47 5.49 -7.24
N ILE A 116 -12.36 5.48 -5.93
CA ILE A 116 -12.74 6.60 -5.07
C ILE A 116 -11.48 7.12 -4.38
N TRP A 117 -11.08 8.35 -4.72
CA TRP A 117 -9.92 8.95 -4.08
C TRP A 117 -10.06 8.95 -2.56
N SER A 118 -9.00 8.61 -1.86
CA SER A 118 -8.97 8.52 -0.41
C SER A 118 -7.69 9.16 0.15
N ALA A 119 -7.79 9.72 1.34
CA ALA A 119 -6.66 10.24 2.09
C ALA A 119 -6.35 9.36 3.31
N SER A 120 -5.17 9.54 3.88
CA SER A 120 -4.74 8.95 5.16
C SER A 120 -3.81 9.92 5.88
N ALA A 121 -3.45 9.65 7.13
CA ALA A 121 -2.26 10.27 7.70
C ALA A 121 -1.11 10.10 6.73
N TYR A 122 -0.27 11.13 6.58
CA TYR A 122 0.70 11.20 5.48
C TYR A 122 1.46 9.88 5.31
N TRP A 123 1.08 9.12 4.28
CA TRP A 123 1.56 7.76 4.06
C TRP A 123 3.06 7.68 3.72
N GLY A 124 3.68 8.81 3.34
CA GLY A 124 5.11 8.90 3.16
C GLY A 124 5.92 8.62 4.42
N ILE A 125 5.35 8.90 5.59
CA ILE A 125 6.03 8.67 6.88
C ILE A 125 5.98 7.18 7.22
N PRO A 126 7.12 6.53 7.51
CA PRO A 126 7.16 5.19 8.10
C PRO A 126 6.80 5.27 9.60
N TRP A 127 5.51 5.36 9.89
CA TRP A 127 4.97 5.68 11.22
C TRP A 127 5.33 4.68 12.31
N LEU A 128 5.30 3.38 11.98
CA LEU A 128 5.64 2.31 12.92
C LEU A 128 7.12 2.39 13.28
N GLU A 129 7.99 2.48 12.31
CA GLU A 129 9.43 2.59 12.50
C GLU A 129 9.80 3.85 13.28
N ALA A 130 9.13 4.97 12.96
CA ALA A 130 9.32 6.23 13.68
C ALA A 130 8.94 6.10 15.16
N ALA A 131 7.84 5.43 15.46
CA ALA A 131 7.40 5.17 16.84
C ALA A 131 8.30 4.17 17.58
N LEU A 132 8.94 3.26 16.87
CA LEU A 132 9.92 2.30 17.39
C LEU A 132 11.31 2.91 17.56
N GLY A 133 11.50 4.20 17.21
CA GLY A 133 12.74 4.94 17.43
C GLY A 133 13.73 4.88 16.27
N CYS A 134 13.34 4.38 15.10
CA CYS A 134 14.15 4.47 13.91
C CYS A 134 14.29 5.93 13.45
N PRO A 135 15.47 6.41 13.06
CA PRO A 135 15.65 7.70 12.39
C PRO A 135 14.87 7.72 11.06
N ILE A 136 14.12 8.79 10.84
CA ILE A 136 13.32 8.99 9.61
C ILE A 136 14.02 10.03 8.75
N ILE A 137 14.30 9.68 7.50
CA ILE A 137 15.09 10.49 6.57
C ILE A 137 14.26 10.82 5.32
N ALA A 138 14.25 12.10 4.93
CA ALA A 138 13.76 12.51 3.61
C ALA A 138 14.89 12.42 2.59
N ASP A 139 14.71 11.63 1.55
CA ASP A 139 15.65 11.53 0.44
C ASP A 139 15.08 12.26 -0.77
N HIS A 140 15.49 13.50 -0.95
CA HIS A 140 15.04 14.34 -2.06
C HIS A 140 15.51 13.87 -3.44
N ASN A 141 16.54 13.01 -3.51
CA ASN A 141 17.02 12.48 -4.78
C ASN A 141 16.08 11.40 -5.32
N THR A 142 15.59 10.53 -4.42
CA THR A 142 14.66 9.46 -4.79
C THR A 142 13.19 9.86 -4.62
N GLY A 143 12.92 10.96 -3.90
CA GLY A 143 11.55 11.37 -3.58
C GLY A 143 10.91 10.59 -2.44
N SER A 144 11.66 9.75 -1.73
CA SER A 144 11.16 8.86 -0.68
C SER A 144 11.40 9.43 0.72
N ILE A 145 10.59 8.94 1.67
CA ILE A 145 10.88 9.06 3.10
C ILE A 145 11.08 7.64 3.62
N ARG A 146 12.24 7.39 4.21
CA ARG A 146 12.64 6.07 4.68
C ARG A 146 13.05 6.09 6.14
N SER A 147 12.99 4.93 6.78
CA SER A 147 13.62 4.71 8.09
C SER A 147 15.06 4.22 7.91
N GLU A 148 15.90 4.54 8.89
CA GLU A 148 17.21 3.93 9.06
C GLU A 148 17.22 3.12 10.35
N PRO A 149 18.06 2.08 10.44
CA PRO A 149 18.20 1.33 11.68
C PRO A 149 18.61 2.25 12.84
N PRO A 150 18.12 2.02 14.06
CA PRO A 150 18.61 2.71 15.22
C PRO A 150 20.11 2.37 15.45
N ALA A 151 20.88 3.30 16.05
CA ALA A 151 22.31 3.10 16.27
C ALA A 151 22.65 1.81 17.04
N GLU A 152 21.75 1.39 17.93
CA GLU A 152 21.80 0.13 18.65
C GLU A 152 20.39 -0.43 18.81
N PHE A 153 20.20 -1.68 18.39
CA PHE A 153 19.00 -2.45 18.68
C PHE A 153 19.37 -3.63 19.59
N ALA A 154 18.97 -3.59 20.85
CA ALA A 154 19.36 -4.54 21.88
C ALA A 154 18.24 -5.58 22.17
N GLY A 155 17.40 -5.90 21.18
CA GLY A 155 16.41 -6.96 21.29
C GLY A 155 15.04 -6.52 21.84
N PRO A 156 14.21 -7.48 22.31
CA PRO A 156 12.79 -7.28 22.56
C PRO A 156 12.46 -6.21 23.60
N GLU A 157 13.34 -5.97 24.57
CA GLU A 157 13.12 -4.95 25.61
C GLU A 157 13.15 -3.52 25.08
N ARG A 158 13.63 -3.32 23.85
CA ARG A 158 13.63 -2.02 23.17
C ARG A 158 12.34 -1.72 22.43
N ILE A 159 11.47 -2.71 22.24
CA ILE A 159 10.14 -2.48 21.66
C ILE A 159 9.26 -1.85 22.76
N PRO A 160 8.83 -0.58 22.60
CA PRO A 160 7.98 0.06 23.60
C PRO A 160 6.58 -0.57 23.61
N GLU A 161 5.89 -0.44 24.72
CA GLU A 161 4.44 -0.61 24.71
C GLU A 161 3.80 0.51 23.87
N PHE A 162 2.66 0.19 23.21
CA PHE A 162 1.96 1.19 22.42
C PHE A 162 1.41 2.29 23.33
N ASP A 163 1.84 3.53 23.07
CA ASP A 163 1.35 4.72 23.74
C ASP A 163 0.76 5.71 22.71
N PRO A 164 -0.56 5.91 22.67
CA PRO A 164 -1.20 6.86 21.76
C PRO A 164 -0.79 8.32 22.03
N LYS A 165 -0.15 8.60 23.17
CA LYS A 165 0.37 9.93 23.54
C LYS A 165 1.81 10.16 23.11
N ALA A 166 2.52 9.13 22.63
CA ALA A 166 3.85 9.28 22.07
C ALA A 166 3.86 10.29 20.91
N LEU A 167 4.98 10.99 20.72
CA LEU A 167 5.05 12.13 19.78
C LEU A 167 4.58 11.79 18.37
N TRP A 168 5.06 10.69 17.80
CA TRP A 168 4.67 10.25 16.46
C TRP A 168 3.21 9.81 16.39
N MET A 169 2.70 9.17 17.44
CA MET A 169 1.28 8.75 17.51
C MET A 169 0.34 9.97 17.60
N ARG A 170 0.69 10.97 18.39
CA ARG A 170 -0.07 12.24 18.44
C ARG A 170 -0.09 12.94 17.09
N LYS A 171 1.02 12.92 16.36
CA LYS A 171 1.10 13.51 15.01
C LYS A 171 0.21 12.73 14.03
N ALA A 172 0.20 11.40 14.08
CA ALA A 172 -0.69 10.59 13.26
C ALA A 172 -2.17 10.90 13.55
N VAL A 173 -2.53 11.02 14.83
CA VAL A 173 -3.87 11.43 15.28
C VAL A 173 -4.23 12.82 14.75
N GLU A 174 -3.33 13.79 14.86
CA GLU A 174 -3.54 15.14 14.32
C GLU A 174 -3.85 15.11 12.82
N TYR A 175 -3.12 14.31 12.05
CA TYR A 175 -3.40 14.14 10.62
C TYR A 175 -4.80 13.57 10.39
N ILE A 176 -5.16 12.47 11.07
CA ILE A 176 -6.46 11.81 10.88
C ILE A 176 -7.61 12.77 11.21
N ASP A 177 -7.56 13.43 12.38
CA ASP A 177 -8.60 14.34 12.83
C ASP A 177 -8.76 15.52 11.84
N ARG A 178 -7.64 16.13 11.41
CA ARG A 178 -7.66 17.26 10.48
C ARG A 178 -8.10 16.88 9.06
N ILE A 179 -7.77 15.67 8.60
CA ILE A 179 -8.26 15.15 7.33
C ILE A 179 -9.76 14.88 7.41
N ALA A 180 -10.26 14.34 8.51
CA ALA A 180 -11.68 14.09 8.72
C ALA A 180 -12.48 15.42 8.67
N ASP A 181 -12.00 16.45 9.36
CA ASP A 181 -12.59 17.78 9.32
C ASP A 181 -12.57 18.36 7.89
N ARG A 182 -11.44 18.29 7.19
CA ARG A 182 -11.28 18.81 5.82
C ARG A 182 -12.12 18.05 4.81
N SER A 183 -12.15 16.72 4.91
CA SER A 183 -12.95 15.86 4.03
C SER A 183 -14.42 16.21 4.10
N ALA A 184 -14.95 16.43 5.31
CA ALA A 184 -16.38 16.69 5.57
C ALA A 184 -17.30 15.68 4.83
N GLY A 185 -16.85 14.41 4.72
CA GLY A 185 -17.59 13.34 4.05
C GLY A 185 -17.55 13.37 2.51
N ARG A 186 -16.69 14.19 1.88
CA ARG A 186 -16.55 14.21 0.41
C ARG A 186 -15.73 13.05 -0.14
N TRP A 187 -14.82 12.52 0.64
CA TRP A 187 -14.00 11.35 0.32
C TRP A 187 -13.74 10.49 1.55
N PRO A 188 -13.50 9.18 1.38
CA PRO A 188 -13.15 8.28 2.47
C PRO A 188 -11.73 8.53 2.99
N ILE A 189 -11.52 8.14 4.24
CA ILE A 189 -10.22 8.13 4.89
C ILE A 189 -9.84 6.69 5.17
N GLY A 190 -8.58 6.34 4.94
CA GLY A 190 -8.00 5.03 5.23
C GLY A 190 -6.94 5.11 6.33
N THR A 191 -6.54 3.95 6.83
CA THR A 191 -5.33 3.86 7.63
C THR A 191 -4.12 4.26 6.79
N THR A 192 -3.07 4.77 7.44
CA THR A 192 -1.81 5.05 6.75
C THR A 192 -1.10 3.77 6.36
N ARG A 193 0.04 3.89 5.67
CA ARG A 193 0.88 2.74 5.30
C ARG A 193 1.31 1.98 6.55
N MET A 194 0.96 0.70 6.60
CA MET A 194 1.23 -0.22 7.70
C MET A 194 2.22 -1.28 7.23
N ARG A 195 3.52 -1.00 7.41
CA ARG A 195 4.58 -1.95 7.06
C ARG A 195 4.58 -3.13 8.03
N GLY A 196 4.80 -4.33 7.49
CA GLY A 196 4.62 -5.57 8.19
C GLY A 196 5.79 -5.97 9.10
N ILE A 197 5.71 -7.16 9.63
CA ILE A 197 6.63 -7.62 10.67
C ILE A 197 8.03 -7.89 10.10
N ALA A 198 8.14 -8.45 8.88
CA ALA A 198 9.43 -8.59 8.22
C ALA A 198 10.06 -7.22 7.92
N ASP A 199 9.26 -6.24 7.48
CA ASP A 199 9.71 -4.87 7.26
C ASP A 199 10.23 -4.22 8.54
N LEU A 200 9.51 -4.37 9.64
CA LEU A 200 9.90 -3.80 10.94
C LEU A 200 11.14 -4.49 11.51
N LEU A 201 11.28 -5.80 11.34
CA LEU A 201 12.50 -6.52 11.70
C LEU A 201 13.68 -6.01 10.85
N SER A 202 13.50 -5.87 9.53
CA SER A 202 14.52 -5.30 8.66
C SER A 202 14.90 -3.87 9.05
N ALA A 203 13.93 -3.03 9.44
CA ALA A 203 14.18 -1.67 9.88
C ALA A 203 14.97 -1.59 11.21
N LEU A 204 14.71 -2.51 12.14
CA LEU A 204 15.34 -2.52 13.47
C LEU A 204 16.73 -3.16 13.47
N TYR A 205 16.87 -4.30 12.81
CA TYR A 205 18.18 -5.01 12.75
C TYR A 205 19.10 -4.47 11.66
N GLY A 206 18.54 -3.78 10.65
CA GLY A 206 19.27 -3.22 9.51
C GLY A 206 19.32 -4.13 8.30
N GLY A 207 18.70 -3.72 7.19
CA GLY A 207 18.75 -4.38 5.90
C GLY A 207 18.45 -5.89 5.97
N ASP A 208 19.41 -6.72 5.55
CA ASP A 208 19.34 -8.17 5.58
C ASP A 208 19.84 -8.81 6.89
N ALA A 209 20.32 -8.00 7.85
CA ALA A 209 20.88 -8.50 9.12
C ALA A 209 19.79 -9.21 9.98
N PHE A 210 18.50 -8.90 9.79
CA PHE A 210 17.43 -9.62 10.46
C PHE A 210 17.36 -11.10 10.08
N ILE A 211 17.77 -11.46 8.84
CA ILE A 211 17.83 -12.85 8.38
C ILE A 211 18.91 -13.62 9.15
N TYR A 212 20.10 -13.01 9.33
CA TYR A 212 21.14 -13.60 10.17
C TYR A 212 20.69 -13.72 11.63
N ALA A 213 19.95 -12.72 12.15
CA ALA A 213 19.38 -12.81 13.49
C ALA A 213 18.36 -13.95 13.63
N MET A 214 17.53 -14.23 12.61
CA MET A 214 16.63 -15.39 12.60
C MET A 214 17.40 -16.71 12.74
N MET A 215 18.58 -16.82 12.13
CA MET A 215 19.40 -18.02 12.19
C MET A 215 20.18 -18.14 13.51
N ASP A 216 20.79 -17.04 13.98
CA ASP A 216 21.72 -17.03 15.11
C ASP A 216 21.01 -16.86 16.45
N ARG A 217 19.86 -16.16 16.48
CA ARG A 217 19.12 -15.79 17.69
C ARG A 217 17.59 -15.94 17.50
N PRO A 218 17.11 -17.11 17.05
CA PRO A 218 15.72 -17.31 16.62
C PRO A 218 14.70 -16.94 17.69
N GLU A 219 14.97 -17.27 18.96
CA GLU A 219 14.02 -16.99 20.05
C GLU A 219 13.93 -15.49 20.37
N GLU A 220 15.02 -14.74 20.25
CA GLU A 220 15.01 -13.27 20.38
C GLU A 220 14.13 -12.67 19.27
N VAL A 221 14.34 -13.10 18.01
CA VAL A 221 13.55 -12.60 16.87
C VAL A 221 12.07 -12.90 17.04
N ARG A 222 11.70 -14.11 17.49
CA ARG A 222 10.30 -14.43 17.78
C ARG A 222 9.70 -13.52 18.87
N GLN A 223 10.45 -13.18 19.90
CA GLN A 223 9.97 -12.27 20.96
C GLN A 223 9.81 -10.85 20.42
N VAL A 224 10.75 -10.36 19.60
CA VAL A 224 10.65 -9.08 18.93
C VAL A 224 9.41 -9.05 18.02
N ALA A 225 9.23 -10.05 17.16
CA ALA A 225 8.10 -10.14 16.25
C ALA A 225 6.74 -10.16 16.98
N ARG A 226 6.62 -10.86 18.09
CA ARG A 226 5.40 -10.84 18.91
C ARG A 226 5.07 -9.44 19.44
N ARG A 227 6.06 -8.73 20.00
CA ARG A 227 5.86 -7.36 20.50
C ARG A 227 5.55 -6.38 19.37
N LEU A 228 6.20 -6.51 18.22
CA LEU A 228 5.90 -5.72 17.04
C LEU A 228 4.47 -5.93 16.55
N THR A 229 3.99 -7.18 16.57
CA THR A 229 2.61 -7.51 16.18
C THR A 229 1.59 -6.85 17.13
N ASP A 230 1.84 -6.89 18.45
CA ASP A 230 0.99 -6.22 19.43
C ASP A 230 0.94 -4.71 19.19
N PHE A 231 2.09 -4.09 18.94
CA PHE A 231 2.21 -2.66 18.65
C PHE A 231 1.48 -2.30 17.34
N TRP A 232 1.68 -3.09 16.29
CA TRP A 232 1.07 -2.93 14.98
C TRP A 232 -0.46 -2.94 15.07
N ILE A 233 -1.02 -3.96 15.75
CA ILE A 233 -2.47 -4.10 15.94
C ILE A 233 -3.04 -2.93 16.73
N ALA A 234 -2.35 -2.50 17.78
CA ALA A 234 -2.79 -1.36 18.58
C ALA A 234 -2.81 -0.06 17.77
N PHE A 235 -1.78 0.18 16.92
CA PHE A 235 -1.75 1.35 16.03
C PHE A 235 -2.84 1.30 14.96
N GLY A 236 -3.09 0.13 14.37
CA GLY A 236 -4.18 -0.06 13.41
C GLY A 236 -5.55 0.25 14.01
N ARG A 237 -5.83 -0.28 15.21
CA ARG A 237 -7.08 -0.02 15.95
C ARG A 237 -7.27 1.44 16.28
N MET A 238 -6.23 2.10 16.80
CA MET A 238 -6.27 3.54 17.11
C MET A 238 -6.66 4.37 15.89
N GLN A 239 -6.17 4.03 14.70
CA GLN A 239 -6.53 4.74 13.48
C GLN A 239 -8.00 4.48 13.10
N LEU A 240 -8.44 3.21 13.06
CA LEU A 240 -9.80 2.85 12.66
C LEU A 240 -10.87 3.41 13.61
N GLU A 241 -10.59 3.52 14.92
CA GLU A 241 -11.47 4.15 15.91
C GLU A 241 -11.71 5.64 15.64
N ARG A 242 -10.81 6.31 14.91
CA ARG A 242 -10.90 7.75 14.60
C ARG A 242 -11.37 8.04 13.19
N ILE A 243 -11.23 7.10 12.28
CA ILE A 243 -11.61 7.27 10.89
C ILE A 243 -13.13 7.21 10.76
N PRO A 244 -13.78 8.30 10.28
CA PRO A 244 -15.22 8.28 10.06
C PRO A 244 -15.59 7.34 8.92
N LEU A 245 -16.71 6.63 9.07
CA LEU A 245 -17.22 5.77 8.00
C LEU A 245 -17.73 6.61 6.82
N PHE A 246 -17.39 6.14 5.62
CA PHE A 246 -17.83 6.69 4.35
C PHE A 246 -18.67 5.63 3.62
N TYR A 247 -19.99 5.86 3.50
CA TYR A 247 -20.94 4.88 2.92
C TYR A 247 -20.85 3.48 3.55
N GLY A 248 -20.61 3.45 4.85
CA GLY A 248 -20.48 2.21 5.63
C GLY A 248 -19.13 1.51 5.48
N GLY A 249 -18.10 2.20 4.98
CA GLY A 249 -16.77 1.67 4.80
C GLY A 249 -15.68 2.69 5.10
N VAL A 250 -14.45 2.37 4.70
CA VAL A 250 -13.24 3.18 4.85
C VAL A 250 -12.49 3.28 3.52
N GLY A 251 -11.54 4.20 3.41
CA GLY A 251 -10.62 4.29 2.29
C GLY A 251 -9.38 3.43 2.46
N SER A 252 -8.50 3.52 1.48
CA SER A 252 -7.13 3.03 1.56
C SER A 252 -6.14 4.20 1.52
N PHE A 253 -4.91 4.00 1.99
CA PHE A 253 -3.95 5.11 2.08
C PHE A 253 -3.44 5.59 0.71
N TYR A 254 -3.36 4.72 -0.27
CA TYR A 254 -2.63 4.95 -1.51
C TYR A 254 -3.42 4.49 -2.74
N TYR A 255 -4.16 3.39 -2.60
CA TYR A 255 -4.80 2.70 -3.72
C TYR A 255 -6.18 3.24 -4.10
N HIS A 256 -6.68 4.26 -3.40
CA HIS A 256 -7.95 4.92 -3.70
C HIS A 256 -9.12 3.94 -3.87
N MET A 257 -9.14 2.92 -3.01
CA MET A 257 -10.22 1.94 -2.92
C MET A 257 -11.13 2.27 -1.75
N TRP A 258 -12.43 2.06 -1.93
CA TRP A 258 -13.35 1.88 -0.82
C TRP A 258 -13.27 0.43 -0.35
N ALA A 259 -13.31 0.22 0.96
CA ALA A 259 -13.34 -1.10 1.58
C ALA A 259 -14.41 -1.14 2.69
N PRO A 260 -14.95 -2.33 3.06
CA PRO A 260 -15.87 -2.46 4.18
C PRO A 260 -15.31 -1.86 5.47
N ALA A 261 -16.20 -1.49 6.41
CA ALA A 261 -15.81 -0.99 7.72
C ALA A 261 -14.83 -1.95 8.42
N GLY A 262 -13.95 -1.41 9.26
CA GLY A 262 -12.95 -2.21 9.97
C GLY A 262 -11.83 -2.81 9.11
N THR A 263 -11.74 -2.42 7.83
CA THR A 263 -10.68 -2.89 6.93
C THR A 263 -9.39 -2.10 7.14
N ILE A 264 -8.27 -2.84 7.25
CA ILE A 264 -6.93 -2.31 7.30
C ILE A 264 -6.11 -2.78 6.08
N TRP A 265 -5.10 -2.01 5.74
CA TRP A 265 -4.14 -2.36 4.70
C TRP A 265 -2.81 -2.80 5.33
N HIS A 266 -2.27 -3.91 4.87
CA HIS A 266 -1.05 -4.55 5.36
C HIS A 266 -0.09 -4.81 4.21
N GLN A 267 1.23 -4.74 4.43
CA GLN A 267 2.26 -5.05 3.44
C GLN A 267 3.43 -5.79 4.09
N GLU A 268 4.15 -6.59 3.33
CA GLU A 268 5.33 -7.34 3.74
C GLU A 268 6.40 -7.32 2.64
N ASP A 269 7.02 -6.14 2.40
CA ASP A 269 8.00 -5.99 1.32
C ASP A 269 9.27 -6.78 1.60
N ALA A 270 9.76 -6.77 2.84
CA ALA A 270 10.97 -7.48 3.23
C ALA A 270 10.79 -9.02 3.27
N ALA A 271 9.56 -9.52 3.21
CA ALA A 271 9.31 -10.96 3.02
C ALA A 271 9.92 -11.48 1.71
N ALA A 272 10.12 -10.61 0.72
CA ALA A 272 10.81 -10.94 -0.52
C ALA A 272 12.27 -11.39 -0.33
N LEU A 273 12.90 -11.05 0.79
CA LEU A 273 14.26 -11.46 1.14
C LEU A 273 14.31 -12.84 1.83
N LEU A 274 13.18 -13.37 2.24
CA LEU A 274 13.08 -14.61 2.99
C LEU A 274 12.91 -15.83 2.06
N SER A 275 13.38 -16.99 2.50
CA SER A 275 12.94 -18.25 1.93
C SER A 275 11.51 -18.57 2.38
N PRO A 276 10.78 -19.44 1.67
CA PRO A 276 9.47 -19.90 2.12
C PRO A 276 9.47 -20.47 3.54
N ASP A 277 10.53 -21.19 3.92
CA ASP A 277 10.64 -21.81 5.24
C ASP A 277 10.84 -20.75 6.34
N LEU A 278 11.70 -19.74 6.09
CA LEU A 278 11.89 -18.64 7.06
C LEU A 278 10.62 -17.80 7.20
N TYR A 279 9.91 -17.55 6.10
CA TYR A 279 8.63 -16.85 6.16
C TYR A 279 7.61 -17.65 6.99
N ASP A 280 7.47 -18.96 6.74
CA ASP A 280 6.53 -19.83 7.45
C ASP A 280 6.86 -19.92 8.94
N GLU A 281 8.16 -19.95 9.28
CA GLU A 281 8.63 -20.10 10.66
C GLU A 281 8.54 -18.80 11.49
N PHE A 282 8.82 -17.63 10.88
CA PHE A 282 9.01 -16.38 11.63
C PHE A 282 7.98 -15.28 11.36
N ILE A 283 7.26 -15.31 10.23
CA ILE A 283 6.40 -14.21 9.82
C ILE A 283 4.93 -14.62 9.70
N ARG A 284 4.65 -15.78 9.15
CA ARG A 284 3.30 -16.23 8.81
C ARG A 284 2.30 -16.11 9.96
N GLU A 285 2.66 -16.51 11.19
CA GLU A 285 1.78 -16.43 12.35
C GLU A 285 1.38 -14.98 12.69
N HIS A 286 2.28 -14.04 12.42
CA HIS A 286 2.09 -12.61 12.67
C HIS A 286 1.13 -11.99 11.64
N ASP A 287 1.33 -12.28 10.35
CA ASP A 287 0.43 -11.86 9.29
C ASP A 287 -0.99 -12.40 9.49
N GLN A 288 -1.10 -13.68 9.84
CA GLN A 288 -2.39 -14.30 10.16
C GLN A 288 -3.05 -13.62 11.35
N ARG A 289 -2.31 -13.39 12.44
CA ARG A 289 -2.81 -12.74 13.64
C ARG A 289 -3.24 -11.29 13.36
N ILE A 290 -2.51 -10.56 12.55
CA ILE A 290 -2.88 -9.22 12.10
C ILE A 290 -4.21 -9.29 11.32
N ALA A 291 -4.31 -10.18 10.33
CA ALA A 291 -5.52 -10.31 9.52
C ALA A 291 -6.75 -10.70 10.34
N GLU A 292 -6.59 -11.55 11.37
CA GLU A 292 -7.66 -11.97 12.29
C GLU A 292 -8.07 -10.89 13.31
N SER A 293 -7.26 -9.84 13.47
CA SER A 293 -7.50 -8.78 14.46
C SER A 293 -8.42 -7.65 13.98
N PHE A 294 -8.84 -7.69 12.71
CA PHE A 294 -9.67 -6.68 12.05
C PHE A 294 -10.81 -7.32 11.28
N ASP A 295 -11.88 -6.57 11.00
CA ASP A 295 -13.02 -7.06 10.21
C ASP A 295 -12.66 -7.35 8.75
N GLY A 296 -11.62 -6.68 8.25
CA GLY A 296 -11.03 -6.93 6.95
C GLY A 296 -9.55 -6.57 6.93
N CYS A 297 -8.76 -7.30 6.15
CA CYS A 297 -7.37 -7.00 5.90
C CYS A 297 -7.06 -7.20 4.41
N ILE A 298 -6.38 -6.24 3.81
CA ILE A 298 -5.91 -6.32 2.43
C ILE A 298 -4.39 -6.42 2.46
N MET A 299 -3.83 -7.40 1.77
CA MET A 299 -2.39 -7.62 1.72
C MET A 299 -1.80 -7.10 0.41
N HIS A 300 -0.83 -6.19 0.54
CA HIS A 300 0.03 -5.74 -0.56
C HIS A 300 1.26 -6.62 -0.69
N GLN A 301 1.67 -6.86 -1.93
CA GLN A 301 2.89 -7.62 -2.24
C GLN A 301 3.53 -7.17 -3.55
N HIS A 302 4.87 -7.23 -3.60
CA HIS A 302 5.65 -7.07 -4.81
C HIS A 302 6.04 -8.43 -5.39
N PRO A 303 6.05 -8.63 -6.73
CA PRO A 303 6.45 -9.87 -7.39
C PRO A 303 7.97 -9.95 -7.50
N THR A 304 8.67 -9.92 -6.38
CA THR A 304 10.14 -10.01 -6.30
C THR A 304 10.62 -11.45 -6.21
N ALA A 305 11.76 -11.74 -5.59
CA ALA A 305 12.37 -13.07 -5.56
C ALA A 305 11.48 -14.17 -4.97
N PHE A 306 10.68 -13.82 -3.92
CA PHE A 306 9.70 -14.70 -3.31
C PHE A 306 8.39 -13.97 -3.12
N VAL A 307 7.29 -14.55 -3.65
CA VAL A 307 5.94 -14.04 -3.47
C VAL A 307 5.18 -15.03 -2.58
N PRO A 308 4.88 -14.72 -1.32
CA PRO A 308 4.27 -15.67 -0.37
C PRO A 308 2.77 -15.92 -0.64
N THR A 309 2.33 -15.75 -1.87
CA THR A 309 0.92 -15.87 -2.31
C THR A 309 0.24 -17.15 -1.83
N LYS A 310 0.97 -18.29 -1.81
CA LYS A 310 0.38 -19.56 -1.33
C LYS A 310 -0.12 -19.48 0.10
N PHE A 311 0.61 -18.75 0.96
CA PHE A 311 0.23 -18.55 2.36
C PHE A 311 -0.90 -17.53 2.48
N TYR A 312 -0.82 -16.41 1.73
CA TYR A 312 -1.85 -15.36 1.76
C TYR A 312 -3.22 -15.85 1.28
N LEU A 313 -3.25 -16.83 0.37
CA LEU A 313 -4.51 -17.44 -0.07
C LEU A 313 -5.21 -18.26 1.03
N GLU A 314 -4.47 -18.72 2.03
CA GLU A 314 -4.99 -19.50 3.18
C GLU A 314 -5.39 -18.62 4.37
N MET A 315 -4.86 -17.38 4.45
CA MET A 315 -5.14 -16.42 5.51
C MET A 315 -6.45 -15.64 5.25
N PRO A 316 -7.05 -15.01 6.28
CA PRO A 316 -8.34 -14.32 6.16
C PRO A 316 -8.24 -12.93 5.52
N PHE A 317 -7.31 -12.70 4.59
CA PHE A 317 -7.28 -11.49 3.78
C PHE A 317 -8.53 -11.41 2.90
N ILE A 318 -9.20 -10.25 2.90
CA ILE A 318 -10.39 -10.02 2.08
C ILE A 318 -10.07 -9.73 0.61
N ALA A 319 -8.87 -9.26 0.33
CA ALA A 319 -8.32 -9.08 -1.01
C ALA A 319 -6.79 -9.11 -0.95
N LEU A 320 -6.16 -9.40 -2.09
CA LEU A 320 -4.73 -9.23 -2.29
C LEU A 320 -4.48 -8.13 -3.31
N GLU A 321 -3.42 -7.38 -3.13
CA GLU A 321 -2.88 -6.50 -4.16
C GLU A 321 -1.54 -7.06 -4.61
N LEU A 322 -1.33 -7.09 -5.93
CA LEU A 322 -0.07 -7.45 -6.53
C LEU A 322 0.40 -6.31 -7.42
N HIS A 323 1.50 -5.71 -7.02
CA HIS A 323 2.14 -4.62 -7.75
C HIS A 323 2.83 -5.14 -9.01
N ILE A 324 2.80 -4.37 -10.09
CA ILE A 324 3.64 -4.58 -11.27
C ILE A 324 4.69 -3.48 -11.27
N ASP A 325 5.88 -3.83 -10.79
CA ASP A 325 6.99 -2.89 -10.67
C ASP A 325 7.59 -2.53 -12.04
N GLU A 326 8.04 -1.29 -12.19
CA GLU A 326 8.79 -0.87 -13.38
C GLU A 326 10.09 -1.68 -13.49
N GLY A 327 10.26 -2.37 -14.62
CA GLY A 327 11.40 -3.26 -14.86
C GLY A 327 11.32 -4.63 -14.15
N GLY A 328 10.22 -4.91 -13.45
CA GLY A 328 9.88 -6.21 -12.91
C GLY A 328 9.16 -7.13 -13.91
N PRO A 329 8.59 -8.27 -13.44
CA PRO A 329 7.78 -9.16 -14.28
C PRO A 329 6.54 -8.43 -14.81
N ASP A 330 6.26 -8.58 -16.09
CA ASP A 330 5.09 -8.02 -16.77
C ASP A 330 3.79 -8.82 -16.50
N ALA A 331 2.67 -8.32 -16.99
CA ALA A 331 1.37 -8.98 -16.83
C ALA A 331 1.32 -10.38 -17.49
N GLU A 332 2.14 -10.64 -18.50
CA GLU A 332 2.24 -11.97 -19.12
C GLU A 332 2.89 -12.98 -18.17
N THR A 333 4.00 -12.61 -17.60
CA THR A 333 4.74 -13.44 -16.65
C THR A 333 3.92 -13.70 -15.39
N LEU A 334 3.15 -12.72 -14.93
CA LEU A 334 2.35 -12.80 -13.72
C LEU A 334 0.94 -13.39 -13.91
N GLU A 335 0.50 -13.63 -15.16
CA GLU A 335 -0.85 -14.17 -15.44
C GLU A 335 -1.19 -15.43 -14.62
N PRO A 336 -0.29 -16.43 -14.47
CA PRO A 336 -0.58 -17.63 -13.66
C PRO A 336 -0.84 -17.29 -12.19
N VAL A 337 -0.10 -16.33 -11.61
CA VAL A 337 -0.28 -15.89 -10.22
C VAL A 337 -1.60 -15.14 -10.09
N HIS A 338 -1.91 -14.22 -11.00
CA HIS A 338 -3.17 -13.49 -11.01
C HIS A 338 -4.37 -14.43 -11.06
N ARG A 339 -4.34 -15.43 -11.94
CA ARG A 339 -5.39 -16.46 -12.03
C ARG A 339 -5.53 -17.27 -10.75
N LYS A 340 -4.42 -17.63 -10.13
CA LYS A 340 -4.41 -18.37 -8.86
C LYS A 340 -5.05 -17.56 -7.74
N ILE A 341 -4.75 -16.26 -7.66
CA ILE A 341 -5.37 -15.36 -6.69
C ILE A 341 -6.87 -15.22 -6.98
N LEU A 342 -7.25 -14.86 -8.21
CA LEU A 342 -8.64 -14.64 -8.62
C LEU A 342 -9.51 -15.89 -8.49
N ALA A 343 -8.93 -17.09 -8.49
CA ALA A 343 -9.68 -18.31 -8.20
C ALA A 343 -10.22 -18.36 -6.77
N ARG A 344 -9.62 -17.61 -5.83
CA ARG A 344 -9.92 -17.69 -4.40
C ARG A 344 -10.29 -16.36 -3.76
N LYS A 345 -9.67 -15.25 -4.17
CA LYS A 345 -9.77 -13.92 -3.54
C LYS A 345 -9.90 -12.82 -4.58
N PRO A 346 -10.50 -11.68 -4.22
CA PRO A 346 -10.35 -10.46 -4.98
C PRO A 346 -8.88 -10.05 -5.13
N LEU A 347 -8.55 -9.50 -6.31
CA LEU A 347 -7.22 -9.02 -6.67
C LEU A 347 -7.27 -7.58 -7.16
N LEU A 348 -6.43 -6.73 -6.61
CA LEU A 348 -6.03 -5.46 -7.20
C LEU A 348 -4.70 -5.66 -7.92
N ILE A 349 -4.63 -5.29 -9.20
CA ILE A 349 -3.38 -5.13 -9.94
C ILE A 349 -3.09 -3.63 -10.02
N TRP A 350 -1.92 -3.22 -9.54
CA TRP A 350 -1.50 -1.84 -9.52
C TRP A 350 -0.10 -1.68 -10.15
N GLY A 351 0.15 -0.58 -10.86
CA GLY A 351 1.48 -0.25 -11.39
C GLY A 351 1.43 0.67 -12.61
N HIS A 352 2.60 0.91 -13.18
CA HIS A 352 2.78 1.58 -14.46
C HIS A 352 2.51 0.60 -15.61
N LEU A 353 1.21 0.30 -15.85
CA LEU A 353 0.80 -0.72 -16.81
C LEU A 353 0.89 -0.17 -18.24
N SER A 354 1.58 -0.90 -19.11
CA SER A 354 1.58 -0.63 -20.55
C SER A 354 0.21 -0.95 -21.16
N GLU A 355 -0.07 -0.42 -22.35
CA GLU A 355 -1.30 -0.78 -23.09
C GLU A 355 -1.37 -2.28 -23.38
N GLN A 356 -0.22 -2.94 -23.56
CA GLN A 356 -0.15 -4.40 -23.78
C GLN A 356 -0.50 -5.16 -22.50
N ASP A 357 -0.02 -4.70 -21.32
CA ASP A 357 -0.40 -5.28 -20.03
C ASP A 357 -1.90 -5.16 -19.79
N LEU A 358 -2.47 -3.98 -20.07
CA LEU A 358 -3.90 -3.74 -19.94
C LEU A 358 -4.71 -4.64 -20.88
N ASP A 359 -4.34 -4.75 -22.16
CA ASP A 359 -5.00 -5.65 -23.10
C ASP A 359 -5.01 -7.11 -22.60
N ARG A 360 -3.90 -7.56 -22.05
CA ARG A 360 -3.76 -8.90 -21.51
C ARG A 360 -4.62 -9.10 -20.25
N ILE A 361 -4.53 -8.17 -19.30
CA ILE A 361 -5.30 -8.23 -18.06
C ILE A 361 -6.80 -8.26 -18.36
N PHE A 362 -7.29 -7.28 -19.13
CA PHE A 362 -8.72 -7.18 -19.44
C PHE A 362 -9.23 -8.26 -20.42
N GLY A 363 -8.37 -8.73 -21.33
CA GLY A 363 -8.75 -9.74 -22.31
C GLY A 363 -8.63 -11.19 -21.82
N ARG A 364 -7.85 -11.45 -20.77
CA ARG A 364 -7.54 -12.84 -20.36
C ARG A 364 -7.93 -13.20 -18.94
N LEU A 365 -7.93 -12.25 -17.99
CA LEU A 365 -8.28 -12.56 -16.61
C LEU A 365 -9.80 -12.54 -16.40
N PRO A 366 -10.31 -13.36 -15.46
CA PRO A 366 -11.73 -13.31 -15.10
C PRO A 366 -12.07 -11.95 -14.46
N ALA A 367 -13.24 -11.42 -14.78
CA ALA A 367 -13.70 -10.13 -14.24
C ALA A 367 -14.02 -10.19 -12.75
N ALA A 368 -14.56 -11.31 -12.29
CA ALA A 368 -15.05 -11.50 -10.93
C ALA A 368 -13.92 -11.33 -9.91
N GLY A 369 -14.01 -10.29 -9.08
CA GLY A 369 -13.01 -9.94 -8.08
C GLY A 369 -11.75 -9.26 -8.64
N LEU A 370 -11.77 -8.75 -9.89
CA LEU A 370 -10.64 -8.05 -10.48
C LEU A 370 -10.84 -6.52 -10.42
N ALA A 371 -9.84 -5.82 -9.89
CA ALA A 371 -9.69 -4.39 -9.96
C ALA A 371 -8.29 -4.05 -10.50
N VAL A 372 -8.19 -2.99 -11.28
CA VAL A 372 -6.95 -2.55 -11.93
C VAL A 372 -6.80 -1.06 -11.72
N MET A 373 -5.62 -0.63 -11.27
CA MET A 373 -5.25 0.77 -11.22
C MET A 373 -3.93 0.99 -11.94
N THR A 374 -3.88 2.00 -12.81
CA THR A 374 -2.66 2.33 -13.54
C THR A 374 -2.36 3.81 -13.49
N CYS A 375 -1.07 4.16 -13.54
CA CYS A 375 -0.61 5.52 -13.57
C CYS A 375 -0.94 6.19 -14.91
N VAL A 376 -1.36 7.46 -14.84
CA VAL A 376 -1.69 8.27 -16.02
C VAL A 376 -1.15 9.70 -15.87
N ASP A 377 -0.86 10.34 -17.00
CA ASP A 377 -0.46 11.74 -17.03
C ASP A 377 -1.63 12.71 -16.80
N GLY A 378 -2.88 12.23 -16.92
CA GLY A 378 -4.07 13.04 -16.73
C GLY A 378 -5.32 12.52 -17.44
N PRO A 379 -6.41 13.35 -17.47
CA PRO A 379 -7.73 12.94 -17.94
C PRO A 379 -7.79 12.39 -19.37
N GLU A 380 -7.02 12.95 -20.30
CA GLU A 380 -7.03 12.49 -21.69
C GLU A 380 -6.52 11.04 -21.82
N GLN A 381 -5.42 10.72 -21.11
CA GLN A 381 -4.88 9.36 -21.10
C GLN A 381 -5.84 8.42 -20.40
N ALA A 382 -6.40 8.82 -19.26
CA ALA A 382 -7.44 8.05 -18.56
C ALA A 382 -8.62 7.70 -19.49
N GLY A 383 -9.12 8.68 -20.24
CA GLY A 383 -10.20 8.46 -21.20
C GLY A 383 -9.83 7.54 -22.35
N ARG A 384 -8.60 7.61 -22.88
CA ARG A 384 -8.12 6.66 -23.91
C ARG A 384 -8.07 5.23 -23.37
N LEU A 385 -7.47 5.05 -22.19
CA LEU A 385 -7.34 3.73 -21.56
C LEU A 385 -8.71 3.17 -21.16
N TRP A 386 -9.63 4.02 -20.67
CA TRP A 386 -10.99 3.59 -20.38
C TRP A 386 -11.69 3.00 -21.62
N ARG A 387 -11.69 3.73 -22.74
CA ARG A 387 -12.30 3.27 -24.01
C ARG A 387 -11.65 1.99 -24.54
N ARG A 388 -10.36 1.81 -24.30
CA ARG A 388 -9.64 0.60 -24.71
C ARG A 388 -10.02 -0.62 -23.89
N CYS A 389 -10.17 -0.47 -22.58
CA CYS A 389 -10.34 -1.60 -21.64
C CYS A 389 -11.80 -1.93 -21.36
N ILE A 390 -12.66 -0.90 -21.35
CA ILE A 390 -14.07 -1.04 -20.93
C ILE A 390 -15.02 -0.85 -22.11
N GLY A 391 -14.61 -0.14 -23.14
CA GLY A 391 -15.41 0.07 -24.36
C GLY A 391 -16.10 1.35 -24.40
#